data_de5293a2000ac217921276e75192fc3d
#
_entry.id   de5293a2000ac217921276e75192fc3d
#
_cell.length_a   1.000
_cell.length_b   1.000
_cell.length_c   1.000
_cell.angle_alpha   90.00
_cell.angle_beta   90.00
_cell.angle_gamma   90.00
#
_symmetry.space_group_name_H-M   'P 1'
#
loop_
_entity.id
_entity.type
_entity.pdbx_description
1 polymer ?
#
loop_
_entity_poly.entity_id
_entity_poly.type
_entity_poly.pdbx_seq_one_letter_code
_entity_poly.pdbx_strand_id
1 'polypeptide(L)'
;MTAEREERLLARVEDAFGVISVYEVDDYRFLEFGDAIEQSCVFTADPSWLEYDYTRAMLVGALCHEQPESALFLGLGAGTLTQACMKFLPLEDIEAIELRPDVPRLAMEHLGLDDDPRLYVRIGDAIELLPTAEKADLLFVDLYTDHGPGVGHLAWKFLENCQQQLNPGGWLVINQWATDDGKPLGAALTWRGCDVARWPSAVV
;
A
#
# COMPACT_ATOMS: atom_id res chain seq x y z
N MET A 1 8.71 36.23 -5.21
CA MET A 1 8.48 35.92 -3.79
C MET A 1 7.71 34.61 -3.80
N THR A 2 8.39 33.50 -3.63
CA THR A 2 7.77 32.20 -3.35
C THR A 2 7.27 32.28 -1.91
N ALA A 3 5.95 32.24 -1.71
CA ALA A 3 5.41 32.04 -0.38
C ALA A 3 6.02 30.75 0.16
N GLU A 4 6.67 30.80 1.31
CA GLU A 4 7.04 29.60 2.04
C GLU A 4 5.72 28.88 2.35
N ARG A 5 5.60 27.63 1.89
CA ARG A 5 4.45 26.81 2.24
C ARG A 5 4.57 26.50 3.71
N GLU A 6 3.53 26.82 4.47
CA GLU A 6 3.49 26.60 5.91
C GLU A 6 3.16 25.13 6.16
N GLU A 7 4.14 24.40 6.68
CA GLU A 7 3.98 23.03 7.13
C GLU A 7 3.40 23.00 8.54
N ARG A 8 2.31 22.27 8.74
CA ARG A 8 1.65 22.13 10.03
C ARG A 8 1.69 20.69 10.52
N LEU A 9 2.44 20.45 11.58
CA LEU A 9 2.45 19.14 12.25
C LEU A 9 1.07 18.88 12.88
N LEU A 10 0.44 17.77 12.51
CA LEU A 10 -0.85 17.32 13.04
C LEU A 10 -0.68 16.28 14.15
N ALA A 11 0.23 15.34 13.96
CA ALA A 11 0.53 14.29 14.94
C ALA A 11 1.98 13.84 14.83
N ARG A 12 2.57 13.45 15.98
CA ARG A 12 3.86 12.77 16.03
C ARG A 12 3.81 11.74 17.14
N VAL A 13 4.10 10.49 16.79
CA VAL A 13 4.16 9.35 17.72
C VAL A 13 5.43 8.58 17.49
N GLU A 14 5.84 7.78 18.48
CA GLU A 14 7.00 6.90 18.40
C GLU A 14 6.57 5.51 18.86
N ASP A 15 6.84 4.51 18.02
CA ASP A 15 6.60 3.10 18.33
C ASP A 15 7.89 2.29 18.28
N ALA A 16 7.80 0.95 18.29
CA ALA A 16 8.94 0.06 18.25
C ALA A 16 9.77 0.16 16.95
N PHE A 17 9.20 0.76 15.89
CA PHE A 17 9.81 0.92 14.56
C PHE A 17 10.28 2.36 14.29
N GLY A 18 10.20 3.24 15.30
CA GLY A 18 10.64 4.62 15.20
C GLY A 18 9.49 5.64 15.14
N VAL A 19 9.81 6.83 14.68
CA VAL A 19 8.86 7.96 14.65
C VAL A 19 7.89 7.82 13.47
N ILE A 20 6.63 8.19 13.71
CA ILE A 20 5.61 8.46 12.70
C ILE A 20 5.19 9.92 12.86
N SER A 21 5.18 10.66 11.76
CA SER A 21 4.68 12.04 11.74
C SER A 21 3.56 12.18 10.72
N VAL A 22 2.56 12.98 11.06
CA VAL A 22 1.52 13.42 10.13
C VAL A 22 1.55 14.93 10.09
N TYR A 23 1.66 15.51 8.91
CA TYR A 23 1.64 16.95 8.73
C TYR A 23 0.80 17.35 7.52
N GLU A 24 0.46 18.62 7.47
CA GLU A 24 -0.39 19.22 6.43
C GLU A 24 0.37 20.34 5.74
N VAL A 25 0.32 20.34 4.43
CA VAL A 25 0.84 21.41 3.57
C VAL A 25 -0.20 21.70 2.51
N ASP A 26 -0.73 22.92 2.50
CA ASP A 26 -1.83 23.34 1.62
C ASP A 26 -3.05 22.37 1.76
N ASP A 27 -3.48 21.77 0.66
CA ASP A 27 -4.62 20.84 0.61
C ASP A 27 -4.21 19.36 0.77
N TYR A 28 -2.97 19.10 1.17
CA TYR A 28 -2.44 17.74 1.29
C TYR A 28 -2.01 17.42 2.71
N ARG A 29 -2.16 16.15 3.07
CA ARG A 29 -1.61 15.57 4.30
C ARG A 29 -0.66 14.45 3.98
N PHE A 30 0.37 14.34 4.77
CA PHE A 30 1.48 13.41 4.55
C PHE A 30 1.67 12.54 5.78
N LEU A 31 1.96 11.27 5.52
CA LEU A 31 2.44 10.32 6.52
C LEU A 31 3.93 10.09 6.27
N GLU A 32 4.73 10.29 7.30
CA GLU A 32 6.18 10.07 7.24
C GLU A 32 6.66 9.07 8.30
N PHE A 33 7.69 8.31 7.95
CA PHE A 33 8.46 7.48 8.86
C PHE A 33 9.86 8.05 9.04
N GLY A 34 10.34 8.09 10.31
CA GLY A 34 11.64 8.68 10.63
C GLY A 34 11.66 10.19 10.43
N ASP A 35 12.77 10.70 9.92
CA ASP A 35 13.02 12.15 9.84
C ASP A 35 12.83 12.75 8.43
N ALA A 36 12.38 12.02 7.43
CA ALA A 36 12.14 12.58 6.10
C ALA A 36 11.70 11.56 5.01
N ILE A 37 11.13 10.42 5.36
CA ILE A 37 10.67 9.47 4.32
C ILE A 37 9.16 9.51 4.25
N GLU A 38 8.67 10.25 3.26
CA GLU A 38 7.26 10.31 2.92
C GLU A 38 6.75 8.93 2.48
N GLN A 39 5.76 8.42 3.20
CA GLN A 39 5.15 7.12 2.93
C GLN A 39 3.85 7.25 2.17
N SER A 40 3.09 8.30 2.42
CA SER A 40 1.80 8.52 1.80
C SER A 40 1.49 10.00 1.70
N CYS A 41 0.78 10.37 0.63
CA CYS A 41 0.22 11.68 0.39
C CYS A 41 -1.29 11.56 0.20
N VAL A 42 -2.05 12.39 0.89
CA VAL A 42 -3.52 12.40 0.88
C VAL A 42 -4.01 13.77 0.46
N PHE A 43 -4.83 13.82 -0.58
CA PHE A 43 -5.57 15.03 -0.92
C PHE A 43 -6.79 15.17 0.01
N THR A 44 -6.85 16.24 0.80
CA THR A 44 -7.84 16.38 1.88
C THR A 44 -9.29 16.43 1.42
N ALA A 45 -9.53 16.93 0.19
CA ALA A 45 -10.86 17.01 -0.37
C ALA A 45 -11.38 15.65 -0.92
N ASP A 46 -10.48 14.71 -1.24
CA ASP A 46 -10.83 13.35 -1.69
C ASP A 46 -9.71 12.38 -1.26
N PRO A 47 -9.80 11.74 -0.09
CA PRO A 47 -8.78 10.80 0.40
C PRO A 47 -8.60 9.55 -0.46
N SER A 48 -9.52 9.28 -1.40
CA SER A 48 -9.38 8.22 -2.41
C SER A 48 -8.61 8.66 -3.67
N TRP A 49 -8.25 9.94 -3.76
CA TRP A 49 -7.44 10.45 -4.86
C TRP A 49 -6.01 9.95 -4.74
N LEU A 50 -5.51 9.29 -5.78
CA LEU A 50 -4.17 8.73 -5.81
C LEU A 50 -3.20 9.76 -6.41
N GLU A 51 -2.39 10.40 -5.55
CA GLU A 51 -1.43 11.43 -5.99
C GLU A 51 -0.23 10.80 -6.67
N TYR A 52 0.27 9.67 -6.16
CA TYR A 52 1.44 9.01 -6.71
C TYR A 52 1.12 8.13 -7.91
N ASP A 53 1.98 8.20 -8.93
CA ASP A 53 1.83 7.41 -10.15
C ASP A 53 1.86 5.89 -9.89
N TYR A 54 2.65 5.44 -8.90
CA TYR A 54 2.70 4.02 -8.57
C TYR A 54 1.38 3.50 -8.00
N THR A 55 0.69 4.27 -7.16
CA THR A 55 -0.61 3.86 -6.62
C THR A 55 -1.69 3.83 -7.70
N ARG A 56 -1.63 4.76 -8.66
CA ARG A 56 -2.48 4.74 -9.86
C ARG A 56 -2.21 3.48 -10.70
N ALA A 57 -0.94 3.13 -10.89
CA ALA A 57 -0.57 1.91 -11.61
C ALA A 57 -1.04 0.64 -10.89
N MET A 58 -0.99 0.61 -9.56
CA MET A 58 -1.53 -0.50 -8.76
C MET A 58 -3.04 -0.63 -8.93
N LEU A 59 -3.79 0.47 -8.90
CA LEU A 59 -5.24 0.46 -9.16
C LEU A 59 -5.54 -0.03 -10.59
N VAL A 60 -4.78 0.41 -11.59
CA VAL A 60 -4.93 -0.08 -12.98
C VAL A 60 -4.68 -1.60 -13.04
N GLY A 61 -3.69 -2.13 -12.29
CA GLY A 61 -3.47 -3.57 -12.17
C GLY A 61 -4.70 -4.30 -11.62
N ALA A 62 -5.36 -3.73 -10.62
CA ALA A 62 -6.59 -4.30 -10.06
C ALA A 62 -7.77 -4.32 -11.04
N LEU A 63 -7.86 -3.33 -11.93
CA LEU A 63 -8.90 -3.27 -12.98
C LEU A 63 -8.75 -4.37 -14.05
N CYS A 64 -7.65 -5.12 -14.04
CA CYS A 64 -7.51 -6.31 -14.89
C CYS A 64 -8.37 -7.48 -14.42
N HIS A 65 -8.83 -7.50 -13.18
CA HIS A 65 -9.82 -8.47 -12.70
C HIS A 65 -11.24 -8.00 -13.08
N GLU A 66 -12.06 -8.88 -13.63
CA GLU A 66 -13.36 -8.48 -14.17
C GLU A 66 -14.35 -8.06 -13.08
N GLN A 67 -14.44 -8.82 -11.99
CA GLN A 67 -15.37 -8.58 -10.86
C GLN A 67 -14.73 -9.03 -9.54
N PRO A 68 -13.80 -8.26 -8.95
CA PRO A 68 -13.20 -8.61 -7.68
C PRO A 68 -14.19 -8.29 -6.54
N GLU A 69 -14.47 -9.27 -5.69
CA GLU A 69 -15.31 -9.10 -4.49
C GLU A 69 -14.49 -9.00 -3.21
N SER A 70 -13.23 -9.47 -3.24
CA SER A 70 -12.35 -9.48 -2.09
C SER A 70 -10.94 -8.94 -2.41
N ALA A 71 -10.33 -8.28 -1.41
CA ALA A 71 -8.97 -7.77 -1.54
C ALA A 71 -8.16 -7.95 -0.25
N LEU A 72 -6.87 -8.29 -0.40
CA LEU A 72 -5.89 -8.33 0.67
C LEU A 72 -4.79 -7.31 0.39
N PHE A 73 -4.59 -6.37 1.31
CA PHE A 73 -3.54 -5.37 1.26
C PHE A 73 -2.43 -5.72 2.24
N LEU A 74 -1.22 -5.88 1.76
CA LEU A 74 -0.02 -6.01 2.56
C LEU A 74 0.66 -4.64 2.61
N GLY A 75 0.52 -3.96 3.75
CA GLY A 75 0.77 -2.53 3.93
C GLY A 75 -0.49 -1.69 3.74
N LEU A 76 -0.72 -0.73 4.64
CA LEU A 76 -1.88 0.16 4.59
C LEU A 76 -1.47 1.60 4.30
N GLY A 77 -0.44 2.10 4.99
CA GLY A 77 -0.07 3.51 4.94
C GLY A 77 -1.22 4.43 5.33
N ALA A 78 -1.46 5.47 4.57
CA ALA A 78 -2.62 6.35 4.79
C ALA A 78 -3.96 5.75 4.33
N GLY A 79 -3.96 4.56 3.71
CA GLY A 79 -5.16 3.90 3.20
C GLY A 79 -5.70 4.45 1.88
N THR A 80 -4.97 5.32 1.19
CA THR A 80 -5.45 5.94 -0.08
C THR A 80 -5.75 4.91 -1.17
N LEU A 81 -4.86 3.93 -1.37
CA LEU A 81 -5.07 2.88 -2.35
C LEU A 81 -6.26 1.99 -1.97
N THR A 82 -6.38 1.63 -0.70
CA THR A 82 -7.51 0.86 -0.17
C THR A 82 -8.83 1.59 -0.40
N GLN A 83 -8.90 2.88 -0.07
CA GLN A 83 -10.10 3.71 -0.30
C GLN A 83 -10.42 3.86 -1.79
N ALA A 84 -9.41 4.04 -2.65
CA ALA A 84 -9.61 4.07 -4.10
C ALA A 84 -10.19 2.75 -4.62
N CYS A 85 -9.67 1.61 -4.15
CA CYS A 85 -10.21 0.30 -4.51
C CYS A 85 -11.65 0.14 -4.02
N MET A 86 -11.98 0.52 -2.78
CA MET A 86 -13.35 0.48 -2.25
C MET A 86 -14.33 1.37 -3.04
N LYS A 87 -13.84 2.48 -3.59
CA LYS A 87 -14.64 3.43 -4.37
C LYS A 87 -14.91 2.96 -5.80
N PHE A 88 -13.92 2.33 -6.44
CA PHE A 88 -13.96 2.05 -7.88
C PHE A 88 -14.17 0.57 -8.22
N LEU A 89 -14.04 -0.34 -7.25
CA LEU A 89 -14.22 -1.77 -7.43
C LEU A 89 -15.37 -2.29 -6.58
N PRO A 90 -16.05 -3.37 -6.98
CA PRO A 90 -17.18 -3.93 -6.25
C PRO A 90 -16.74 -4.80 -5.04
N LEU A 91 -15.77 -4.32 -4.27
CA LEU A 91 -15.23 -5.05 -3.12
C LEU A 91 -16.23 -5.07 -1.95
N GLU A 92 -16.46 -6.26 -1.40
CA GLU A 92 -17.32 -6.50 -0.26
C GLU A 92 -16.54 -6.94 0.99
N ASP A 93 -15.34 -7.53 0.80
CA ASP A 93 -14.49 -8.04 1.88
C ASP A 93 -13.03 -7.61 1.66
N ILE A 94 -12.48 -6.86 2.61
CA ILE A 94 -11.16 -6.26 2.49
C ILE A 94 -10.39 -6.48 3.78
N GLU A 95 -9.26 -7.16 3.68
CA GLU A 95 -8.29 -7.28 4.75
C GLU A 95 -7.06 -6.44 4.45
N ALA A 96 -6.55 -5.70 5.45
CA ALA A 96 -5.25 -5.06 5.38
C ALA A 96 -4.36 -5.56 6.52
N ILE A 97 -3.12 -5.91 6.21
CA ILE A 97 -2.10 -6.26 7.20
C ILE A 97 -1.10 -5.11 7.28
N GLU A 98 -1.07 -4.46 8.43
CA GLU A 98 -0.19 -3.32 8.69
C GLU A 98 0.75 -3.62 9.87
N LEU A 99 2.04 -3.35 9.70
CA LEU A 99 3.06 -3.65 10.70
C LEU A 99 2.90 -2.78 11.95
N ARG A 100 2.60 -1.51 11.77
CA ARG A 100 2.67 -0.48 12.81
C ARG A 100 1.27 -0.14 13.33
N PRO A 101 0.95 -0.42 14.61
CA PRO A 101 -0.40 -0.23 15.14
C PRO A 101 -0.88 1.24 15.13
N ASP A 102 0.04 2.19 15.17
CA ASP A 102 -0.30 3.61 15.12
C ASP A 102 -0.66 4.10 13.72
N VAL A 103 -0.25 3.41 12.66
CA VAL A 103 -0.53 3.82 11.27
C VAL A 103 -2.04 3.83 10.98
N PRO A 104 -2.82 2.75 11.20
CA PRO A 104 -4.26 2.78 10.95
C PRO A 104 -4.98 3.82 11.80
N ARG A 105 -4.59 3.97 13.07
CA ARG A 105 -5.17 4.97 13.97
C ARG A 105 -4.94 6.39 13.44
N LEU A 106 -3.72 6.74 13.07
CA LEU A 106 -3.39 8.05 12.50
C LEU A 106 -4.06 8.28 11.14
N ALA A 107 -4.20 7.21 10.33
CA ALA A 107 -4.92 7.29 9.07
C ALA A 107 -6.39 7.66 9.27
N MET A 108 -7.08 7.06 10.23
CA MET A 108 -8.46 7.39 10.59
C MET A 108 -8.58 8.78 11.22
N GLU A 109 -7.69 9.14 12.16
CA GLU A 109 -7.77 10.39 12.89
C GLU A 109 -7.40 11.62 12.04
N HIS A 110 -6.46 11.47 11.10
CA HIS A 110 -5.85 12.61 10.42
C HIS A 110 -5.81 12.53 8.91
N LEU A 111 -5.86 11.33 8.31
CA LEU A 111 -5.62 11.13 6.87
C LEU A 111 -6.88 10.76 6.09
N GLY A 112 -8.04 10.76 6.76
CA GLY A 112 -9.33 10.55 6.12
C GLY A 112 -9.61 9.11 5.72
N LEU A 113 -8.96 8.14 6.35
CA LEU A 113 -9.35 6.73 6.21
C LEU A 113 -10.70 6.53 6.90
N ASP A 114 -11.70 6.09 6.13
CA ASP A 114 -13.05 5.85 6.63
C ASP A 114 -13.11 4.59 7.51
N ASP A 115 -13.96 4.63 8.53
CA ASP A 115 -14.36 3.43 9.30
C ASP A 115 -15.43 2.66 8.50
N ASP A 116 -14.96 1.94 7.47
CA ASP A 116 -15.80 1.18 6.57
C ASP A 116 -15.93 -0.28 7.08
N PRO A 117 -17.15 -0.82 7.28
CA PRO A 117 -17.35 -2.16 7.79
C PRO A 117 -16.80 -3.28 6.90
N ARG A 118 -16.48 -2.99 5.66
CA ARG A 118 -15.82 -3.93 4.73
C ARG A 118 -14.32 -4.07 4.98
N LEU A 119 -13.69 -3.09 5.65
CA LEU A 119 -12.24 -3.06 5.89
C LEU A 119 -11.91 -3.62 7.26
N TYR A 120 -11.20 -4.72 7.30
CA TYR A 120 -10.62 -5.30 8.50
C TYR A 120 -9.10 -5.13 8.52
N VAL A 121 -8.58 -4.44 9.54
CA VAL A 121 -7.13 -4.21 9.67
C VAL A 121 -6.54 -5.13 10.73
N ARG A 122 -5.55 -5.95 10.34
CA ARG A 122 -4.74 -6.77 11.24
C ARG A 122 -3.37 -6.14 11.45
N ILE A 123 -2.96 -6.07 12.72
CA ILE A 123 -1.65 -5.54 13.07
C ILE A 123 -0.64 -6.68 13.17
N GLY A 124 0.47 -6.57 12.43
CA GLY A 124 1.59 -7.49 12.47
C GLY A 124 2.40 -7.54 11.19
N ASP A 125 3.45 -8.38 11.21
CA ASP A 125 4.31 -8.60 10.04
C ASP A 125 3.57 -9.36 8.95
N ALA A 126 3.51 -8.75 7.76
CA ALA A 126 2.85 -9.36 6.60
C ALA A 126 3.45 -10.71 6.20
N ILE A 127 4.77 -10.91 6.39
CA ILE A 127 5.41 -12.20 6.10
C ILE A 127 4.88 -13.31 7.03
N GLU A 128 4.64 -12.97 8.30
CA GLU A 128 4.15 -13.91 9.30
C GLU A 128 2.64 -14.14 9.18
N LEU A 129 1.86 -13.09 8.94
CA LEU A 129 0.40 -13.14 8.94
C LEU A 129 -0.21 -13.60 7.62
N LEU A 130 0.45 -13.35 6.49
CA LEU A 130 -0.04 -13.72 5.15
C LEU A 130 -0.51 -15.19 5.04
N PRO A 131 0.20 -16.21 5.59
CA PRO A 131 -0.26 -17.59 5.48
C PRO A 131 -1.58 -17.88 6.21
N THR A 132 -2.05 -16.97 7.06
CA THR A 132 -3.28 -17.09 7.84
C THR A 132 -4.38 -16.16 7.38
N ALA A 133 -4.13 -15.35 6.35
CA ALA A 133 -5.11 -14.47 5.75
C ALA A 133 -6.16 -15.26 4.95
N GLU A 134 -7.32 -14.68 4.76
CA GLU A 134 -8.31 -15.25 3.83
C GLU A 134 -7.84 -15.10 2.39
N LYS A 135 -8.34 -15.97 1.51
CA LYS A 135 -8.04 -15.85 0.08
C LYS A 135 -8.80 -14.68 -0.53
N ALA A 136 -8.11 -13.95 -1.42
CA ALA A 136 -8.68 -12.78 -2.06
C ALA A 136 -8.58 -12.84 -3.59
N ASP A 137 -9.44 -12.08 -4.27
CA ASP A 137 -9.41 -11.90 -5.72
C ASP A 137 -8.28 -10.95 -6.13
N LEU A 138 -7.98 -9.98 -5.25
CA LEU A 138 -6.88 -9.06 -5.42
C LEU A 138 -5.94 -9.12 -4.21
N LEU A 139 -4.64 -9.23 -4.46
CA LEU A 139 -3.63 -9.14 -3.43
C LEU A 139 -2.64 -8.03 -3.80
N PHE A 140 -2.55 -7.01 -2.95
CA PHE A 140 -1.65 -5.89 -3.11
C PHE A 140 -0.45 -6.03 -2.18
N VAL A 141 0.75 -5.79 -2.69
CA VAL A 141 1.98 -5.75 -1.90
C VAL A 141 2.61 -4.38 -2.02
N ASP A 142 2.54 -3.61 -0.93
CA ASP A 142 3.11 -2.26 -0.81
C ASP A 142 3.82 -2.13 0.54
N LEU A 143 4.93 -2.88 0.69
CA LEU A 143 5.67 -3.04 1.94
C LEU A 143 6.97 -2.26 1.91
N TYR A 144 6.95 -1.09 2.53
CA TYR A 144 8.10 -0.21 2.64
C TYR A 144 8.38 0.17 4.09
N THR A 145 9.65 0.39 4.39
CA THR A 145 10.16 0.87 5.67
C THR A 145 10.88 2.20 5.45
N ASP A 146 11.34 2.83 6.53
CA ASP A 146 12.25 3.98 6.51
C ASP A 146 13.58 3.73 5.79
N HIS A 147 13.88 2.47 5.45
CA HIS A 147 15.09 2.07 4.72
C HIS A 147 14.80 1.57 3.29
N GLY A 148 13.57 1.71 2.79
CA GLY A 148 13.12 1.23 1.48
C GLY A 148 12.36 -0.08 1.54
N PRO A 149 12.34 -0.88 0.45
CA PRO A 149 11.63 -2.15 0.42
C PRO A 149 12.13 -3.07 1.53
N GLY A 150 11.22 -3.63 2.31
CA GLY A 150 11.60 -4.52 3.40
C GLY A 150 12.34 -5.77 2.91
N VAL A 151 13.24 -6.27 3.73
CA VAL A 151 14.02 -7.45 3.40
C VAL A 151 13.14 -8.70 3.47
N GLY A 152 13.00 -9.42 2.38
CA GLY A 152 12.33 -10.73 2.36
C GLY A 152 10.99 -10.79 1.65
N HIS A 153 10.26 -9.67 1.44
CA HIS A 153 8.97 -9.73 0.76
C HIS A 153 9.05 -9.82 -0.77
N LEU A 154 10.24 -9.87 -1.33
CA LEU A 154 10.47 -10.27 -2.71
C LEU A 154 11.18 -11.62 -2.81
N ALA A 155 11.33 -12.33 -1.67
CA ALA A 155 11.84 -13.69 -1.66
C ALA A 155 10.85 -14.65 -2.32
N TRP A 156 11.37 -15.68 -3.00
CA TRP A 156 10.53 -16.67 -3.69
C TRP A 156 9.43 -17.26 -2.78
N LYS A 157 9.77 -17.56 -1.52
CA LYS A 157 8.82 -18.14 -0.56
C LYS A 157 7.65 -17.20 -0.22
N PHE A 158 7.91 -15.91 -0.12
CA PHE A 158 6.86 -14.93 0.11
C PHE A 158 5.91 -14.83 -1.09
N LEU A 159 6.46 -14.82 -2.30
CA LEU A 159 5.66 -14.80 -3.52
C LEU A 159 4.81 -16.08 -3.70
N GLU A 160 5.35 -17.25 -3.31
CA GLU A 160 4.56 -18.49 -3.24
C GLU A 160 3.39 -18.37 -2.24
N ASN A 161 3.64 -17.78 -1.07
CA ASN A 161 2.59 -17.54 -0.08
C ASN A 161 1.53 -16.57 -0.62
N CYS A 162 1.94 -15.48 -1.30
CA CYS A 162 0.99 -14.57 -1.96
C CYS A 162 0.09 -15.33 -2.96
N GLN A 163 0.68 -16.20 -3.77
CA GLN A 163 -0.09 -17.00 -4.72
C GLN A 163 -1.09 -17.95 -4.03
N GLN A 164 -0.70 -18.53 -2.89
CA GLN A 164 -1.56 -19.44 -2.14
C GLN A 164 -2.79 -18.72 -1.54
N GLN A 165 -2.67 -17.41 -1.31
CA GLN A 165 -3.75 -16.56 -0.81
C GLN A 165 -4.58 -15.89 -1.92
N LEU A 166 -4.33 -16.22 -3.17
CA LEU A 166 -5.21 -15.81 -4.27
C LEU A 166 -6.31 -16.83 -4.52
N ASN A 167 -7.50 -16.33 -4.81
CA ASN A 167 -8.58 -17.09 -5.41
C ASN A 167 -8.20 -17.53 -6.84
N PRO A 168 -8.83 -18.57 -7.39
CA PRO A 168 -8.63 -18.94 -8.79
C PRO A 168 -8.97 -17.75 -9.72
N GLY A 169 -8.01 -17.32 -10.53
CA GLY A 169 -8.15 -16.14 -11.40
C GLY A 169 -7.80 -14.82 -10.73
N GLY A 170 -7.43 -14.84 -9.46
CA GLY A 170 -7.04 -13.63 -8.72
C GLY A 170 -5.74 -12.99 -9.22
N TRP A 171 -5.55 -11.72 -8.90
CA TRP A 171 -4.42 -10.92 -9.36
C TRP A 171 -3.53 -10.48 -8.20
N LEU A 172 -2.22 -10.64 -8.39
CA LEU A 172 -1.17 -10.13 -7.50
C LEU A 172 -0.62 -8.83 -8.08
N VAL A 173 -0.73 -7.76 -7.32
CA VAL A 173 -0.24 -6.42 -7.67
C VAL A 173 0.86 -6.03 -6.70
N ILE A 174 2.07 -5.80 -7.20
CA ILE A 174 3.25 -5.53 -6.36
C ILE A 174 3.86 -4.18 -6.72
N ASN A 175 4.00 -3.30 -5.73
CA ASN A 175 4.89 -2.16 -5.81
C ASN A 175 6.32 -2.63 -5.58
N GLN A 176 7.18 -2.43 -6.57
CA GLN A 176 8.57 -2.88 -6.51
C GLN A 176 9.50 -1.84 -7.11
N TRP A 177 10.51 -1.45 -6.35
CA TRP A 177 11.57 -0.61 -6.88
C TRP A 177 12.34 -1.32 -7.98
N ALA A 178 12.74 -0.55 -8.97
CA ALA A 178 13.64 -1.01 -10.01
C ALA A 178 15.07 -0.54 -9.71
N THR A 179 16.06 -1.28 -10.19
CA THR A 179 17.44 -0.84 -10.26
C THR A 179 17.59 0.24 -11.34
N ASP A 180 18.71 0.97 -11.35
CA ASP A 180 19.02 2.05 -12.33
C ASP A 180 18.91 1.58 -13.79
N ASP A 181 19.08 0.28 -14.06
CA ASP A 181 18.90 -0.32 -15.39
C ASP A 181 17.47 -0.81 -15.66
N GLY A 182 16.51 -0.44 -14.80
CA GLY A 182 15.09 -0.76 -14.93
C GLY A 182 14.74 -2.22 -14.62
N LYS A 183 15.63 -2.97 -13.98
CA LYS A 183 15.32 -4.33 -13.53
C LYS A 183 14.69 -4.33 -12.16
N PRO A 184 13.72 -5.20 -11.90
CA PRO A 184 13.14 -5.30 -10.58
C PRO A 184 14.19 -5.74 -9.55
N LEU A 185 14.16 -5.11 -8.37
CA LEU A 185 14.90 -5.56 -7.20
C LEU A 185 14.23 -6.82 -6.65
N GLY A 186 14.96 -7.94 -6.62
CA GLY A 186 14.45 -9.20 -6.10
C GLY A 186 14.31 -10.30 -7.14
N ALA A 187 13.62 -11.38 -6.78
CA ALA A 187 13.39 -12.51 -7.66
C ALA A 187 12.67 -12.05 -8.92
N ALA A 188 13.28 -12.24 -10.09
CA ALA A 188 12.62 -11.96 -11.36
C ALA A 188 11.35 -12.80 -11.41
N LEU A 189 10.18 -12.14 -11.40
CA LEU A 189 8.90 -12.80 -11.58
C LEU A 189 8.81 -13.34 -13.02
N THR A 190 9.51 -14.42 -13.29
CA THR A 190 9.23 -15.27 -14.44
C THR A 190 8.36 -16.41 -13.93
N TRP A 191 7.10 -16.09 -13.71
CA TRP A 191 6.14 -17.10 -13.29
C TRP A 191 5.77 -17.95 -14.50
N ARG A 192 5.97 -19.26 -14.40
CA ARG A 192 5.45 -20.20 -15.41
C ARG A 192 3.93 -20.29 -15.24
N GLY A 193 3.19 -19.70 -16.16
CA GLY A 193 1.73 -19.83 -16.24
C GLY A 193 0.91 -18.63 -15.75
N CYS A 194 1.53 -17.48 -15.50
CA CYS A 194 0.82 -16.23 -15.25
C CYS A 194 1.17 -15.20 -16.32
N ASP A 195 0.17 -14.49 -16.82
CA ASP A 195 0.38 -13.29 -17.60
C ASP A 195 0.90 -12.18 -16.68
N VAL A 196 2.08 -11.66 -16.96
CA VAL A 196 2.70 -10.60 -16.18
C VAL A 196 2.50 -9.29 -16.94
N ALA A 197 1.57 -8.46 -16.47
CA ALA A 197 1.50 -7.08 -16.90
C ALA A 197 2.57 -6.27 -16.18
N ARG A 198 3.46 -5.61 -16.92
CA ARG A 198 4.48 -4.71 -16.38
C ARG A 198 4.15 -3.29 -16.76
N TRP A 199 4.05 -2.42 -15.78
CA TRP A 199 4.02 -0.99 -16.00
C TRP A 199 5.45 -0.45 -15.88
N PRO A 200 5.96 0.36 -16.83
CA PRO A 200 7.25 1.00 -16.65
C PRO A 200 7.15 1.92 -15.42
N SER A 201 7.92 1.62 -14.39
CA SER A 201 8.04 2.49 -13.22
C SER A 201 8.46 3.87 -13.70
N ALA A 202 7.64 4.87 -13.46
CA ALA A 202 8.10 6.23 -13.50
C ALA A 202 9.10 6.37 -12.35
N VAL A 203 10.38 6.50 -12.69
CA VAL A 203 11.42 6.92 -11.74
C VAL A 203 11.12 8.39 -11.48
N VAL A 204 10.75 8.72 -10.26
CA VAL A 204 10.78 10.09 -9.74
C VAL A 204 12.09 10.30 -9.04
#